data_50685a46eb0f8b7402d4737cad82f1bd
#
_entry.id   50685a46eb0f8b7402d4737cad82f1bd
#
_cell.length_a   1.000
_cell.length_b   1.000
_cell.length_c   1.000
_cell.angle_alpha   90.00
_cell.angle_beta   90.00
_cell.angle_gamma   90.00
#
_symmetry.space_group_name_H-M   'P 1'
#
loop_
_entity.id
_entity.type
_entity.pdbx_description
1 polymer ?
#
loop_
_entity_poly.entity_id
_entity_poly.type
_entity_poly.pdbx_seq_one_letter_code
_entity_poly.pdbx_strand_id
1 'polypeptide(L)'
;MTKRKIVVIGSGSQFTEFFLQELFKFDEFKGGTLALVDRKPDRLKHEVELASRINQEFKFDLTVEGHTDRKAALPGADFVYCFLAVNSKEAWKKEFELCNKHGINPYEAYTVGAPGLNFSIRHVPVMLDIAADMETLCPAAWAILDNNPLSRIVAALERHSHVKWVGYCNGHEMIQMAIEQLLGMDQRGRGRDADPIEREFMVPSGTVDVLLAGINHLEWVTDIRNAATGEDLYPLVRETIARMRADQFPAGYRFIFEASKLLGFVCSPADNHVGDYLWFIDPPTAERCGLKPYPVDKWFGGLMANDWEALVAKYDTPAAIRKYVSQRRIGWMSMQIARSLMTAGQKYFPALNLMNRGAISNLSDDIVVEVPAVVGPDGPKAVQYGPLPAAVAPYCQLIGSITNIVADAAATGSKTLALQALLMDPFIRSATVAEALLDDMLAYSRQYETRFA
;
A
#
# COMPACT_ATOMS: atom_id res chain seq x y z
N MET A 1 -9.86 24.05 -19.68
CA MET A 1 -9.82 22.67 -19.19
C MET A 1 -11.09 22.42 -18.39
N THR A 2 -11.66 21.20 -18.46
CA THR A 2 -12.83 20.83 -17.63
C THR A 2 -12.39 20.80 -16.18
N LYS A 3 -13.14 21.50 -15.31
CA LYS A 3 -12.86 21.50 -13.87
C LYS A 3 -13.05 20.08 -13.31
N ARG A 4 -12.11 19.59 -12.54
CA ARG A 4 -12.13 18.24 -11.98
C ARG A 4 -12.48 18.25 -10.51
N LYS A 5 -13.24 17.25 -10.07
CA LYS A 5 -13.55 17.05 -8.66
C LYS A 5 -12.82 15.82 -8.11
N ILE A 6 -12.03 16.07 -7.08
CA ILE A 6 -11.33 15.03 -6.31
C ILE A 6 -12.02 14.91 -4.96
N VAL A 7 -12.33 13.67 -4.57
CA VAL A 7 -12.84 13.34 -3.24
C VAL A 7 -11.82 12.50 -2.51
N VAL A 8 -11.47 12.84 -1.28
CA VAL A 8 -10.56 12.09 -0.43
C VAL A 8 -11.32 11.55 0.76
N ILE A 9 -11.57 10.24 0.80
CA ILE A 9 -12.29 9.55 1.88
C ILE A 9 -11.28 9.04 2.91
N GLY A 10 -11.49 9.38 4.19
CA GLY A 10 -10.52 9.13 5.25
C GLY A 10 -9.40 10.17 5.25
N SER A 11 -9.76 11.43 4.96
CA SER A 11 -8.81 12.53 4.78
C SER A 11 -8.00 12.87 6.04
N GLY A 12 -8.42 12.39 7.22
CA GLY A 12 -7.60 12.49 8.43
C GLY A 12 -6.37 11.57 8.47
N SER A 13 -6.15 10.76 7.45
CA SER A 13 -4.94 9.95 7.31
C SER A 13 -3.73 10.82 6.97
N GLN A 14 -2.55 10.40 7.41
CA GLN A 14 -1.31 11.06 6.99
C GLN A 14 -1.04 10.94 5.49
N PHE A 15 -1.58 9.95 4.81
CA PHE A 15 -1.50 9.87 3.35
C PHE A 15 -2.12 11.09 2.67
N THR A 16 -3.10 11.76 3.31
CA THR A 16 -3.64 13.03 2.82
C THR A 16 -2.61 14.16 2.89
N GLU A 17 -1.71 14.16 3.88
CA GLU A 17 -0.60 15.11 3.92
C GLU A 17 0.29 14.97 2.68
N PHE A 18 0.67 13.74 2.33
CA PHE A 18 1.49 13.46 1.15
C PHE A 18 0.75 13.77 -0.15
N PHE A 19 -0.53 13.44 -0.20
CA PHE A 19 -1.41 13.78 -1.31
C PHE A 19 -1.49 15.29 -1.55
N LEU A 20 -1.66 16.09 -0.50
CA LEU A 20 -1.69 17.56 -0.60
C LEU A 20 -0.36 18.13 -1.10
N GLN A 21 0.78 17.56 -0.70
CA GLN A 21 2.09 17.97 -1.21
C GLN A 21 2.22 17.77 -2.73
N GLU A 22 1.57 16.73 -3.27
CA GLU A 22 1.64 16.40 -4.69
C GLU A 22 0.57 17.11 -5.52
N LEU A 23 -0.66 17.23 -5.03
CA LEU A 23 -1.79 17.83 -5.77
C LEU A 23 -1.42 19.19 -6.38
N PHE A 24 -0.81 20.06 -5.60
CA PHE A 24 -0.50 21.43 -6.03
C PHE A 24 0.70 21.56 -6.98
N LYS A 25 1.27 20.45 -7.45
CA LYS A 25 2.29 20.40 -8.48
C LYS A 25 1.72 20.13 -9.89
N PHE A 26 0.40 19.88 -9.99
CA PHE A 26 -0.27 19.48 -11.23
C PHE A 26 -1.32 20.49 -11.65
N ASP A 27 -0.94 21.39 -12.53
CA ASP A 27 -1.79 22.49 -13.05
C ASP A 27 -3.12 22.01 -13.67
N GLU A 28 -3.18 20.74 -14.07
CA GLU A 28 -4.36 20.14 -14.66
C GLU A 28 -5.56 20.10 -13.70
N PHE A 29 -5.33 20.23 -12.38
CA PHE A 29 -6.37 20.26 -11.35
C PHE A 29 -6.80 21.66 -10.93
N LYS A 30 -6.18 22.72 -11.47
CA LYS A 30 -6.53 24.11 -11.15
C LYS A 30 -7.99 24.42 -11.43
N GLY A 31 -8.60 25.21 -10.54
CA GLY A 31 -9.99 25.65 -10.66
C GLY A 31 -11.03 24.56 -10.44
N GLY A 32 -10.61 23.36 -10.03
CA GLY A 32 -11.46 22.22 -9.72
C GLY A 32 -12.02 22.26 -8.29
N THR A 33 -12.41 21.09 -7.78
CA THR A 33 -12.92 20.93 -6.41
C THR A 33 -12.10 19.85 -5.69
N LEU A 34 -11.70 20.14 -4.45
CA LEU A 34 -11.13 19.18 -3.51
C LEU A 34 -12.11 19.02 -2.35
N ALA A 35 -12.76 17.85 -2.26
CA ALA A 35 -13.66 17.50 -1.17
C ALA A 35 -12.97 16.53 -0.22
N LEU A 36 -12.69 16.97 1.00
CA LEU A 36 -12.10 16.18 2.07
C LEU A 36 -13.22 15.57 2.92
N VAL A 37 -13.14 14.26 3.18
CA VAL A 37 -14.16 13.52 3.92
C VAL A 37 -13.54 12.83 5.13
N ASP A 38 -13.92 13.27 6.33
CA ASP A 38 -13.55 12.61 7.58
C ASP A 38 -14.70 12.61 8.58
N ARG A 39 -14.84 11.50 9.33
CA ARG A 39 -15.92 11.36 10.33
C ARG A 39 -15.73 12.23 11.57
N LYS A 40 -14.54 12.79 11.79
CA LYS A 40 -14.19 13.64 12.94
C LYS A 40 -14.19 15.11 12.52
N PRO A 41 -15.24 15.90 12.84
CA PRO A 41 -15.38 17.28 12.35
C PRO A 41 -14.26 18.20 12.83
N ASP A 42 -13.78 18.01 14.07
CA ASP A 42 -12.69 18.83 14.62
C ASP A 42 -11.38 18.64 13.84
N ARG A 43 -11.06 17.40 13.45
CA ARG A 43 -9.91 17.10 12.63
C ARG A 43 -10.09 17.63 11.20
N LEU A 44 -11.24 17.36 10.59
CA LEU A 44 -11.59 17.81 9.25
C LEU A 44 -11.43 19.32 9.06
N LYS A 45 -11.74 20.10 10.09
CA LYS A 45 -11.54 21.57 10.08
C LYS A 45 -10.07 21.94 9.79
N HIS A 46 -9.12 21.28 10.44
CA HIS A 46 -7.68 21.53 10.23
C HIS A 46 -7.19 21.04 8.87
N GLU A 47 -7.73 19.93 8.38
CA GLU A 47 -7.42 19.41 7.04
C GLU A 47 -7.84 20.41 5.95
N VAL A 48 -9.08 20.93 6.04
CA VAL A 48 -9.62 21.95 5.14
C VAL A 48 -8.81 23.25 5.25
N GLU A 49 -8.43 23.65 6.45
CA GLU A 49 -7.62 24.85 6.68
C GLU A 49 -6.25 24.74 6.01
N LEU A 50 -5.52 23.63 6.20
CA LEU A 50 -4.23 23.43 5.55
C LEU A 50 -4.35 23.43 4.03
N ALA A 51 -5.30 22.66 3.48
CA ALA A 51 -5.55 22.61 2.05
C ALA A 51 -5.89 24.00 1.47
N SER A 52 -6.70 24.79 2.19
CA SER A 52 -7.08 26.14 1.77
C SER A 52 -5.90 27.12 1.77
N ARG A 53 -5.02 27.04 2.78
CA ARG A 53 -3.79 27.86 2.84
C ARG A 53 -2.84 27.54 1.67
N ILE A 54 -2.66 26.25 1.35
CA ILE A 54 -1.82 25.82 0.20
C ILE A 54 -2.47 26.31 -1.10
N ASN A 55 -3.78 26.13 -1.26
CA ASN A 55 -4.54 26.61 -2.42
C ASN A 55 -4.35 28.11 -2.66
N GLN A 56 -4.43 28.91 -1.61
CA GLN A 56 -4.22 30.37 -1.68
C GLN A 56 -2.77 30.70 -2.07
N GLU A 57 -1.76 30.08 -1.45
CA GLU A 57 -0.34 30.34 -1.71
C GLU A 57 0.05 30.02 -3.15
N PHE A 58 -0.43 28.88 -3.67
CA PHE A 58 -0.12 28.45 -5.04
C PHE A 58 -1.10 29.03 -6.09
N LYS A 59 -2.11 29.82 -5.67
CA LYS A 59 -3.13 30.39 -6.58
C LYS A 59 -3.74 29.31 -7.46
N PHE A 60 -4.13 28.21 -6.83
CA PHE A 60 -4.61 27.02 -7.57
C PHE A 60 -6.11 27.13 -7.90
N ASP A 61 -6.82 28.06 -7.25
CA ASP A 61 -8.24 28.38 -7.48
C ASP A 61 -9.18 27.17 -7.29
N LEU A 62 -8.82 26.28 -6.35
CA LEU A 62 -9.68 25.14 -5.99
C LEU A 62 -10.84 25.59 -5.10
N THR A 63 -12.00 25.00 -5.28
CA THR A 63 -13.03 24.96 -4.23
C THR A 63 -12.64 23.86 -3.25
N VAL A 64 -12.31 24.22 -2.00
CA VAL A 64 -11.97 23.24 -0.94
C VAL A 64 -13.19 23.03 -0.06
N GLU A 65 -13.67 21.80 0.04
CA GLU A 65 -14.85 21.41 0.79
C GLU A 65 -14.50 20.41 1.90
N GLY A 66 -15.20 20.46 3.04
CA GLY A 66 -15.11 19.48 4.11
C GLY A 66 -16.46 18.81 4.37
N HIS A 67 -16.51 17.50 4.40
CA HIS A 67 -17.73 16.71 4.60
C HIS A 67 -17.54 15.64 5.66
N THR A 68 -18.51 15.45 6.54
CA THR A 68 -18.55 14.34 7.48
C THR A 68 -19.28 13.11 6.91
N ASP A 69 -20.01 13.29 5.81
CA ASP A 69 -20.70 12.25 5.05
C ASP A 69 -20.18 12.23 3.60
N ARG A 70 -19.65 11.08 3.19
CA ARG A 70 -19.13 10.87 1.82
C ARG A 70 -20.21 11.02 0.74
N LYS A 71 -21.49 10.72 1.06
CA LYS A 71 -22.60 10.84 0.10
C LYS A 71 -22.83 12.27 -0.34
N ALA A 72 -22.52 13.24 0.51
CA ALA A 72 -22.58 14.66 0.16
C ALA A 72 -21.41 15.09 -0.73
N ALA A 73 -20.26 14.43 -0.60
CA ALA A 73 -19.04 14.74 -1.35
C ALA A 73 -18.99 14.08 -2.74
N LEU A 74 -19.48 12.84 -2.89
CA LEU A 74 -19.32 12.02 -4.09
C LEU A 74 -19.97 12.57 -5.37
N PRO A 75 -21.16 13.24 -5.36
CA PRO A 75 -21.77 13.70 -6.62
C PRO A 75 -20.81 14.55 -7.46
N GLY A 76 -20.65 14.14 -8.74
CA GLY A 76 -19.76 14.82 -9.69
C GLY A 76 -18.27 14.58 -9.51
N ALA A 77 -17.86 13.62 -8.68
CA ALA A 77 -16.46 13.25 -8.54
C ALA A 77 -15.91 12.65 -9.85
N ASP A 78 -14.69 13.05 -10.21
CA ASP A 78 -13.87 12.41 -11.26
C ASP A 78 -12.93 11.38 -10.64
N PHE A 79 -12.40 11.65 -9.45
CA PHE A 79 -11.45 10.80 -8.73
C PHE A 79 -11.85 10.68 -7.27
N VAL A 80 -11.80 9.46 -6.73
CA VAL A 80 -12.06 9.15 -5.32
C VAL A 80 -10.83 8.45 -4.75
N TYR A 81 -10.15 9.11 -3.83
CA TYR A 81 -9.03 8.55 -3.08
C TYR A 81 -9.54 7.98 -1.77
N CYS A 82 -9.08 6.77 -1.43
CA CYS A 82 -9.44 6.13 -0.18
C CYS A 82 -8.17 5.92 0.68
N PHE A 83 -8.07 6.69 1.77
CA PHE A 83 -6.98 6.59 2.76
C PHE A 83 -7.50 6.17 4.13
N LEU A 84 -8.67 5.56 4.15
CA LEU A 84 -9.32 5.16 5.38
C LEU A 84 -8.66 3.94 6.03
N ALA A 85 -8.73 3.91 7.37
CA ALA A 85 -8.43 2.74 8.15
C ALA A 85 -9.42 2.63 9.32
N VAL A 86 -10.05 1.46 9.46
CA VAL A 86 -11.08 1.22 10.49
C VAL A 86 -10.40 0.85 11.80
N ASN A 87 -10.42 1.78 12.79
CA ASN A 87 -9.84 1.59 14.14
C ASN A 87 -8.44 0.98 14.14
N SER A 88 -7.53 1.49 13.32
CA SER A 88 -6.28 0.83 12.97
C SER A 88 -5.41 0.51 14.18
N LYS A 89 -5.16 1.47 15.07
CA LYS A 89 -4.17 1.32 16.14
C LYS A 89 -4.54 0.22 17.12
N GLU A 90 -5.73 0.31 17.68
CA GLU A 90 -6.22 -0.63 18.71
C GLU A 90 -6.49 -2.00 18.12
N ALA A 91 -7.09 -2.04 16.93
CA ALA A 91 -7.36 -3.29 16.25
C ALA A 91 -6.08 -4.01 15.81
N TRP A 92 -5.11 -3.28 15.29
CA TRP A 92 -3.83 -3.87 14.88
C TRP A 92 -3.07 -4.49 16.06
N LYS A 93 -3.05 -3.82 17.22
CA LYS A 93 -2.51 -4.40 18.47
C LYS A 93 -3.26 -5.67 18.86
N LYS A 94 -4.60 -5.63 18.77
CA LYS A 94 -5.44 -6.77 19.13
C LYS A 94 -5.21 -7.96 18.21
N GLU A 95 -4.93 -7.74 16.94
CA GLU A 95 -4.59 -8.77 15.98
C GLU A 95 -3.28 -9.49 16.31
N PHE A 96 -2.25 -8.74 16.73
CA PHE A 96 -1.04 -9.35 17.30
C PHE A 96 -1.34 -10.21 18.52
N GLU A 97 -2.13 -9.69 19.47
CA GLU A 97 -2.50 -10.43 20.70
C GLU A 97 -3.24 -11.73 20.39
N LEU A 98 -4.23 -11.67 19.48
CA LEU A 98 -5.02 -12.84 19.10
C LEU A 98 -4.16 -13.90 18.41
N CYS A 99 -3.31 -13.52 17.48
CA CYS A 99 -2.39 -14.44 16.81
C CYS A 99 -1.41 -15.07 17.80
N ASN A 100 -0.79 -14.26 18.65
CA ASN A 100 0.19 -14.72 19.65
C ASN A 100 -0.45 -15.68 20.67
N LYS A 101 -1.71 -15.45 21.06
CA LYS A 101 -2.51 -16.37 21.93
C LYS A 101 -2.58 -17.78 21.36
N HIS A 102 -2.61 -17.90 20.03
CA HIS A 102 -2.69 -19.16 19.30
C HIS A 102 -1.33 -19.66 18.76
N GLY A 103 -0.22 -19.06 19.21
CA GLY A 103 1.13 -19.47 18.84
C GLY A 103 1.57 -19.03 17.45
N ILE A 104 0.86 -18.09 16.83
CA ILE A 104 1.21 -17.47 15.55
C ILE A 104 1.82 -16.11 15.85
N ASN A 105 3.06 -15.88 15.39
CA ASN A 105 3.83 -14.67 15.70
C ASN A 105 4.05 -13.83 14.45
N PRO A 106 3.10 -12.97 14.05
CA PRO A 106 3.23 -12.15 12.86
C PRO A 106 4.22 -11.01 13.06
N TYR A 107 4.77 -10.51 11.95
CA TYR A 107 5.70 -9.39 11.96
C TYR A 107 5.05 -8.06 11.62
N GLU A 108 4.20 -8.01 10.59
CA GLU A 108 3.48 -6.81 10.18
C GLU A 108 1.99 -6.85 10.60
N ALA A 109 1.34 -7.99 10.41
CA ALA A 109 0.01 -8.28 10.92
C ALA A 109 -1.16 -7.51 10.27
N TYR A 110 -1.10 -7.11 8.98
CA TYR A 110 -2.27 -6.48 8.35
C TYR A 110 -2.50 -6.78 6.86
N THR A 111 -1.52 -7.28 6.12
CA THR A 111 -1.69 -7.52 4.67
C THR A 111 -1.98 -8.97 4.32
N VAL A 112 -1.37 -9.92 5.02
CA VAL A 112 -1.46 -11.36 4.74
C VAL A 112 -1.66 -12.16 6.03
N GLY A 113 -1.82 -13.46 5.90
CA GLY A 113 -1.97 -14.35 7.05
C GLY A 113 -3.27 -14.16 7.82
N ALA A 114 -3.29 -14.76 9.00
CA ALA A 114 -4.42 -14.68 9.93
C ALA A 114 -4.74 -13.22 10.36
N PRO A 115 -3.77 -12.40 10.76
CA PRO A 115 -4.09 -11.02 11.15
C PRO A 115 -4.62 -10.21 9.97
N GLY A 116 -4.06 -10.41 8.76
CA GLY A 116 -4.57 -9.78 7.55
C GLY A 116 -5.98 -10.23 7.18
N LEU A 117 -6.41 -11.48 7.52
CA LEU A 117 -7.81 -11.88 7.39
C LEU A 117 -8.70 -11.00 8.27
N ASN A 118 -8.36 -10.83 9.55
CA ASN A 118 -9.15 -10.01 10.46
C ASN A 118 -9.17 -8.54 10.05
N PHE A 119 -8.05 -8.04 9.53
CA PHE A 119 -7.97 -6.69 8.95
C PHE A 119 -8.91 -6.56 7.73
N SER A 120 -8.97 -7.57 6.86
CA SER A 120 -9.85 -7.60 5.69
C SER A 120 -11.34 -7.61 6.08
N ILE A 121 -11.71 -8.36 7.11
CA ILE A 121 -13.07 -8.42 7.65
C ILE A 121 -13.58 -7.01 8.03
N ARG A 122 -12.70 -6.11 8.50
CA ARG A 122 -13.08 -4.74 8.87
C ARG A 122 -13.06 -3.75 7.69
N HIS A 123 -12.19 -3.96 6.70
CA HIS A 123 -11.94 -2.97 5.65
C HIS A 123 -12.70 -3.24 4.36
N VAL A 124 -12.74 -4.50 3.91
CA VAL A 124 -13.41 -4.87 2.65
C VAL A 124 -14.89 -4.47 2.64
N PRO A 125 -15.69 -4.73 3.70
CA PRO A 125 -17.09 -4.29 3.73
C PRO A 125 -17.26 -2.79 3.55
N VAL A 126 -16.43 -1.99 4.23
CA VAL A 126 -16.48 -0.52 4.13
C VAL A 126 -16.11 -0.05 2.71
N MET A 127 -15.13 -0.69 2.08
CA MET A 127 -14.75 -0.37 0.71
C MET A 127 -15.83 -0.74 -0.31
N LEU A 128 -16.54 -1.85 -0.11
CA LEU A 128 -17.69 -2.23 -0.93
C LEU A 128 -18.88 -1.27 -0.73
N ASP A 129 -19.11 -0.79 0.49
CA ASP A 129 -20.13 0.23 0.76
C ASP A 129 -19.78 1.58 0.08
N ILE A 130 -18.49 1.95 0.03
CA ILE A 130 -18.02 3.12 -0.72
C ILE A 130 -18.23 2.90 -2.23
N ALA A 131 -17.89 1.72 -2.73
CA ALA A 131 -18.08 1.37 -4.13
C ALA A 131 -19.57 1.46 -4.55
N ALA A 132 -20.48 0.94 -3.74
CA ALA A 132 -21.92 1.04 -3.99
C ALA A 132 -22.43 2.50 -4.01
N ASP A 133 -21.91 3.35 -3.11
CA ASP A 133 -22.20 4.77 -3.15
C ASP A 133 -21.61 5.44 -4.41
N MET A 134 -20.41 5.06 -4.84
CA MET A 134 -19.79 5.57 -6.07
C MET A 134 -20.57 5.16 -7.33
N GLU A 135 -21.00 3.90 -7.41
CA GLU A 135 -21.84 3.41 -8.52
C GLU A 135 -23.11 4.23 -8.71
N THR A 136 -23.68 4.71 -7.61
CA THR A 136 -24.90 5.50 -7.62
C THR A 136 -24.64 7.00 -7.88
N LEU A 137 -23.61 7.58 -7.21
CA LEU A 137 -23.43 9.03 -7.11
C LEU A 137 -22.37 9.59 -8.08
N CYS A 138 -21.41 8.75 -8.50
CA CYS A 138 -20.34 9.15 -9.43
C CYS A 138 -19.83 7.94 -10.28
N PRO A 139 -20.69 7.27 -11.08
CA PRO A 139 -20.35 6.01 -11.77
C PRO A 139 -19.22 6.13 -12.79
N ALA A 140 -18.89 7.33 -13.23
CA ALA A 140 -17.76 7.58 -14.14
C ALA A 140 -16.42 7.75 -13.43
N ALA A 141 -16.42 7.97 -12.10
CA ALA A 141 -15.21 8.23 -11.31
C ALA A 141 -14.26 7.03 -11.25
N TRP A 142 -12.98 7.33 -11.07
CA TRP A 142 -11.95 6.34 -10.73
C TRP A 142 -11.70 6.32 -9.24
N ALA A 143 -11.72 5.13 -8.63
CA ALA A 143 -11.18 4.89 -7.30
C ALA A 143 -9.66 4.70 -7.39
N ILE A 144 -8.88 5.53 -6.70
CA ILE A 144 -7.43 5.41 -6.59
C ILE A 144 -7.10 4.94 -5.19
N LEU A 145 -6.51 3.74 -5.07
CA LEU A 145 -6.41 2.97 -3.85
C LEU A 145 -4.96 2.82 -3.41
N ASP A 146 -4.70 3.17 -2.17
CA ASP A 146 -3.41 3.05 -1.49
C ASP A 146 -3.58 2.48 -0.07
N ASN A 147 -4.79 2.07 0.28
CA ASN A 147 -5.08 1.57 1.62
C ASN A 147 -4.96 0.04 1.69
N ASN A 148 -4.32 -0.44 2.76
CA ASN A 148 -4.20 -1.87 3.02
C ASN A 148 -5.48 -2.46 3.63
N PRO A 149 -5.71 -3.77 3.42
CA PRO A 149 -4.93 -4.75 2.68
C PRO A 149 -5.19 -4.66 1.17
N LEU A 150 -4.31 -3.98 0.44
CA LEU A 150 -4.55 -3.50 -0.93
C LEU A 150 -5.01 -4.61 -1.90
N SER A 151 -4.26 -5.71 -2.01
CA SER A 151 -4.64 -6.81 -2.93
C SER A 151 -6.00 -7.41 -2.60
N ARG A 152 -6.38 -7.49 -1.33
CA ARG A 152 -7.68 -8.03 -0.91
C ARG A 152 -8.82 -7.07 -1.17
N ILE A 153 -8.58 -5.77 -1.00
CA ILE A 153 -9.55 -4.71 -1.37
C ILE A 153 -9.76 -4.72 -2.89
N VAL A 154 -8.68 -4.74 -3.66
CA VAL A 154 -8.73 -4.79 -5.12
C VAL A 154 -9.48 -6.04 -5.61
N ALA A 155 -9.16 -7.22 -5.06
CA ALA A 155 -9.86 -8.46 -5.38
C ALA A 155 -11.36 -8.39 -5.04
N ALA A 156 -11.72 -7.79 -3.91
CA ALA A 156 -13.12 -7.61 -3.53
C ALA A 156 -13.86 -6.65 -4.46
N LEU A 157 -13.25 -5.51 -4.80
CA LEU A 157 -13.86 -4.54 -5.73
C LEU A 157 -14.05 -5.13 -7.13
N GLU A 158 -13.07 -5.86 -7.66
CA GLU A 158 -13.18 -6.54 -8.96
C GLU A 158 -14.32 -7.56 -8.99
N ARG A 159 -14.51 -8.31 -7.91
CA ARG A 159 -15.45 -9.43 -7.83
C ARG A 159 -16.87 -9.04 -7.40
N HIS A 160 -17.00 -7.93 -6.66
CA HIS A 160 -18.24 -7.56 -6.00
C HIS A 160 -18.70 -6.12 -6.29
N SER A 161 -18.09 -5.42 -7.25
CA SER A 161 -18.50 -4.08 -7.69
C SER A 161 -18.21 -3.82 -9.16
N HIS A 162 -18.72 -2.70 -9.66
CA HIS A 162 -18.49 -2.24 -11.04
C HIS A 162 -17.73 -0.92 -11.11
N VAL A 163 -17.19 -0.43 -10.01
CA VAL A 163 -16.41 0.81 -9.98
C VAL A 163 -15.12 0.63 -10.78
N LYS A 164 -14.66 1.70 -11.40
CA LYS A 164 -13.32 1.74 -12.01
C LYS A 164 -12.32 1.97 -10.88
N TRP A 165 -11.25 1.17 -10.84
CA TRP A 165 -10.25 1.27 -9.78
C TRP A 165 -8.83 1.10 -10.34
N VAL A 166 -7.87 1.59 -9.58
CA VAL A 166 -6.44 1.31 -9.72
C VAL A 166 -5.79 1.31 -8.34
N GLY A 167 -5.04 0.26 -8.04
CA GLY A 167 -4.26 0.14 -6.81
C GLY A 167 -2.79 0.48 -7.06
N TYR A 168 -2.16 1.17 -6.13
CA TYR A 168 -0.72 1.43 -6.16
C TYR A 168 -0.13 1.28 -4.76
N CYS A 169 1.16 0.97 -4.73
CA CYS A 169 1.96 0.90 -3.50
C CYS A 169 3.34 1.51 -3.77
N ASN A 170 4.01 1.94 -2.73
CA ASN A 170 5.37 2.47 -2.82
C ASN A 170 6.47 1.40 -2.62
N GLY A 171 6.12 0.13 -2.59
CA GLY A 171 7.05 -0.99 -2.43
C GLY A 171 8.20 -0.99 -3.45
N HIS A 172 7.90 -0.64 -4.70
CA HIS A 172 8.92 -0.47 -5.74
C HIS A 172 9.98 0.58 -5.36
N GLU A 173 9.58 1.74 -4.84
CA GLU A 173 10.52 2.79 -4.42
C GLU A 173 11.36 2.36 -3.22
N MET A 174 10.78 1.59 -2.30
CA MET A 174 11.48 1.08 -1.12
C MET A 174 12.60 0.13 -1.51
N ILE A 175 12.34 -0.85 -2.39
CA ILE A 175 13.39 -1.79 -2.82
C ILE A 175 14.44 -1.13 -3.72
N GLN A 176 14.05 -0.19 -4.55
CA GLN A 176 14.99 0.62 -5.34
C GLN A 176 15.98 1.33 -4.41
N MET A 177 15.50 2.01 -3.37
CA MET A 177 16.33 2.66 -2.37
C MET A 177 17.21 1.65 -1.61
N ALA A 178 16.69 0.47 -1.26
CA ALA A 178 17.48 -0.56 -0.58
C ALA A 178 18.67 -1.02 -1.42
N ILE A 179 18.47 -1.18 -2.73
CA ILE A 179 19.54 -1.57 -3.68
C ILE A 179 20.53 -0.43 -3.85
N GLU A 180 20.10 0.83 -3.97
CA GLU A 180 20.99 2.00 -3.99
C GLU A 180 21.90 2.04 -2.75
N GLN A 181 21.33 1.81 -1.56
CA GLN A 181 22.08 1.76 -0.31
C GLN A 181 23.02 0.56 -0.23
N LEU A 182 22.58 -0.62 -0.69
CA LEU A 182 23.39 -1.83 -0.74
C LEU A 182 24.68 -1.64 -1.57
N LEU A 183 24.53 -0.99 -2.72
CA LEU A 183 25.62 -0.72 -3.66
C LEU A 183 26.42 0.53 -3.34
N GLY A 184 26.02 1.32 -2.31
CA GLY A 184 26.66 2.62 -2.02
C GLY A 184 26.38 3.70 -3.07
N MET A 185 25.31 3.55 -3.84
CA MET A 185 24.89 4.46 -4.92
C MET A 185 23.86 5.51 -4.47
N ASP A 186 23.46 5.52 -3.21
CA ASP A 186 22.56 6.52 -2.65
C ASP A 186 23.24 7.89 -2.57
N GLN A 187 22.95 8.77 -3.54
CA GLN A 187 23.54 10.11 -3.64
C GLN A 187 22.97 11.11 -2.62
N ARG A 188 21.92 10.75 -1.90
CA ARG A 188 21.27 11.65 -0.94
C ARG A 188 21.86 11.59 0.45
N GLY A 189 22.86 10.72 0.68
CA GLY A 189 23.59 10.61 1.94
C GLY A 189 22.69 10.24 3.15
N ARG A 190 21.52 9.67 2.88
CA ARG A 190 20.57 9.25 3.89
C ARG A 190 21.04 7.92 4.45
N GLY A 191 21.82 8.03 5.52
CA GLY A 191 22.63 6.99 6.09
C GLY A 191 21.87 5.67 6.29
N ARG A 192 22.64 4.59 6.26
CA ARG A 192 22.25 3.21 6.62
C ARG A 192 21.56 3.11 7.99
N ASP A 193 21.62 4.17 8.80
CA ASP A 193 21.18 4.23 10.19
C ASP A 193 19.85 4.97 10.41
N ALA A 194 19.14 5.40 9.34
CA ALA A 194 17.82 6.02 9.48
C ALA A 194 16.81 5.01 10.06
N ASP A 195 15.87 5.52 10.86
CA ASP A 195 14.81 4.72 11.43
C ASP A 195 14.04 3.94 10.35
N PRO A 196 13.77 2.63 10.51
CA PRO A 196 13.04 1.84 9.53
C PRO A 196 11.70 2.46 9.12
N ILE A 197 10.95 3.03 10.07
CA ILE A 197 9.66 3.70 9.80
C ILE A 197 9.85 4.95 8.95
N GLU A 198 10.87 5.77 9.24
CA GLU A 198 11.16 6.97 8.43
C GLU A 198 11.56 6.60 7.00
N ARG A 199 12.22 5.44 6.81
CA ARG A 199 12.62 4.95 5.49
C ARG A 199 11.46 4.61 4.59
N GLU A 200 10.36 4.10 5.13
CA GLU A 200 9.17 3.78 4.35
C GLU A 200 8.61 4.98 3.58
N PHE A 201 8.95 6.20 4.02
CA PHE A 201 8.51 7.45 3.40
C PHE A 201 9.62 8.21 2.65
N MET A 202 10.79 7.58 2.47
CA MET A 202 11.88 8.16 1.68
C MET A 202 11.71 7.82 0.20
N VAL A 203 12.27 8.66 -0.65
CA VAL A 203 12.28 8.51 -2.11
C VAL A 203 13.68 8.08 -2.55
N PRO A 204 13.82 7.11 -3.47
CA PRO A 204 15.12 6.69 -3.99
C PRO A 204 15.86 7.85 -4.69
N SER A 205 17.18 7.71 -4.82
CA SER A 205 18.02 8.66 -5.54
C SER A 205 17.79 8.61 -7.04
N GLY A 206 17.29 7.47 -7.54
CA GLY A 206 17.06 7.23 -8.96
C GLY A 206 18.36 6.91 -9.71
N THR A 207 19.32 6.30 -9.01
CA THR A 207 20.59 5.84 -9.61
C THR A 207 20.48 4.44 -10.18
N VAL A 208 19.48 3.67 -9.75
CA VAL A 208 19.16 2.36 -10.31
C VAL A 208 17.72 2.30 -10.78
N ASP A 209 17.47 1.55 -11.84
CA ASP A 209 16.15 1.12 -12.27
C ASP A 209 15.93 -0.33 -11.86
N VAL A 210 14.73 -0.63 -11.35
CA VAL A 210 14.36 -1.95 -10.86
C VAL A 210 13.14 -2.44 -11.60
N LEU A 211 13.19 -3.64 -12.16
CA LEU A 211 12.04 -4.35 -12.71
C LEU A 211 11.61 -5.44 -11.73
N LEU A 212 10.38 -5.38 -11.30
CA LEU A 212 9.79 -6.35 -10.37
C LEU A 212 8.36 -6.74 -10.76
N ALA A 213 7.94 -7.89 -10.30
CA ALA A 213 6.56 -8.34 -10.37
C ALA A 213 6.27 -9.38 -9.28
N GLY A 214 5.00 -9.50 -8.93
CA GLY A 214 4.55 -10.46 -7.93
C GLY A 214 3.18 -10.10 -7.39
N ILE A 215 3.05 -10.16 -6.07
CA ILE A 215 1.86 -9.76 -5.33
C ILE A 215 2.27 -8.62 -4.40
N ASN A 216 1.37 -7.67 -4.14
CA ASN A 216 1.64 -6.57 -3.22
C ASN A 216 2.23 -7.07 -1.90
N HIS A 217 3.36 -6.51 -1.52
CA HIS A 217 4.22 -6.88 -0.39
C HIS A 217 4.97 -8.23 -0.55
N LEU A 218 4.92 -8.85 -1.72
CA LEU A 218 5.78 -9.97 -2.10
C LEU A 218 6.05 -9.92 -3.63
N GLU A 219 6.74 -8.90 -4.05
CA GLU A 219 7.24 -8.80 -5.42
C GLU A 219 8.67 -9.37 -5.49
N TRP A 220 9.06 -9.77 -6.70
CA TRP A 220 10.37 -10.33 -7.00
C TRP A 220 11.07 -9.48 -8.04
N VAL A 221 12.26 -9.00 -7.68
CA VAL A 221 13.13 -8.25 -8.59
C VAL A 221 13.75 -9.20 -9.59
N THR A 222 13.58 -8.93 -10.89
CA THR A 222 14.11 -9.76 -11.96
C THR A 222 15.15 -9.04 -12.82
N ASP A 223 15.20 -7.71 -12.79
CA ASP A 223 16.21 -6.91 -13.48
C ASP A 223 16.59 -5.69 -12.64
N ILE A 224 17.87 -5.32 -12.64
CA ILE A 224 18.42 -4.15 -11.95
C ILE A 224 19.40 -3.48 -12.89
N ARG A 225 19.16 -2.22 -13.23
CA ARG A 225 19.98 -1.47 -14.16
C ARG A 225 20.52 -0.18 -13.53
N ASN A 226 21.70 0.22 -13.95
CA ASN A 226 22.16 1.59 -13.72
C ASN A 226 21.27 2.53 -14.55
N ALA A 227 20.59 3.47 -13.91
CA ALA A 227 19.62 4.35 -14.58
C ALA A 227 20.25 5.28 -15.64
N ALA A 228 21.54 5.62 -15.51
CA ALA A 228 22.23 6.48 -16.44
C ALA A 228 22.85 5.73 -17.62
N THR A 229 23.38 4.53 -17.41
CA THR A 229 24.16 3.77 -18.41
C THR A 229 23.42 2.59 -19.00
N GLY A 230 22.35 2.10 -18.33
CA GLY A 230 21.65 0.87 -18.68
C GLY A 230 22.43 -0.42 -18.34
N GLU A 231 23.60 -0.32 -17.68
CA GLU A 231 24.41 -1.46 -17.26
C GLU A 231 23.62 -2.39 -16.35
N ASP A 232 23.74 -3.71 -16.56
CA ASP A 232 23.16 -4.74 -15.71
C ASP A 232 23.90 -4.82 -14.37
N LEU A 233 23.23 -4.40 -13.31
CA LEU A 233 23.76 -4.41 -11.94
C LEU A 233 23.33 -5.65 -11.14
N TYR A 234 22.48 -6.52 -11.69
CA TYR A 234 21.97 -7.66 -10.93
C TYR A 234 23.06 -8.67 -10.51
N PRO A 235 24.07 -8.96 -11.37
CA PRO A 235 25.22 -9.79 -10.96
C PRO A 235 25.99 -9.18 -9.77
N LEU A 236 26.20 -7.84 -9.78
CA LEU A 236 26.89 -7.13 -8.71
C LEU A 236 26.08 -7.18 -7.41
N VAL A 237 24.76 -7.00 -7.49
CA VAL A 237 23.85 -7.12 -6.32
C VAL A 237 23.94 -8.50 -5.71
N ARG A 238 23.87 -9.58 -6.53
CA ARG A 238 23.99 -10.97 -6.06
C ARG A 238 25.34 -11.23 -5.39
N GLU A 239 26.43 -10.77 -6.00
CA GLU A 239 27.78 -10.91 -5.44
C GLU A 239 27.92 -10.17 -4.11
N THR A 240 27.39 -8.96 -4.04
CA THR A 240 27.40 -8.14 -2.81
C THR A 240 26.62 -8.82 -1.69
N ILE A 241 25.41 -9.29 -1.98
CA ILE A 241 24.56 -10.02 -1.02
C ILE A 241 25.28 -11.29 -0.53
N ALA A 242 25.91 -12.05 -1.42
CA ALA A 242 26.59 -13.30 -1.06
C ALA A 242 27.78 -13.10 -0.10
N ARG A 243 28.48 -11.96 -0.20
CA ARG A 243 29.66 -11.63 0.63
C ARG A 243 29.32 -11.01 1.97
N MET A 244 28.17 -10.34 2.09
CA MET A 244 27.79 -9.61 3.30
C MET A 244 27.15 -10.52 4.34
N ARG A 245 27.36 -10.20 5.62
CA ARG A 245 26.59 -10.78 6.74
C ARG A 245 25.34 -9.96 6.98
N ALA A 246 24.36 -10.55 7.65
CA ALA A 246 23.07 -9.92 7.94
C ALA A 246 23.21 -8.53 8.62
N ASP A 247 24.14 -8.37 9.54
CA ASP A 247 24.40 -7.12 10.27
C ASP A 247 25.01 -6.00 9.39
N GLN A 248 25.52 -6.34 8.21
CA GLN A 248 26.11 -5.39 7.26
C GLN A 248 25.09 -4.82 6.25
N PHE A 249 23.94 -5.47 6.11
CA PHE A 249 22.88 -4.97 5.24
C PHE A 249 22.22 -3.70 5.80
N PRO A 250 21.65 -2.84 4.96
CA PRO A 250 20.87 -1.70 5.41
C PRO A 250 19.76 -2.15 6.38
N ALA A 251 19.57 -1.40 7.47
CA ALA A 251 18.54 -1.72 8.45
C ALA A 251 17.14 -1.69 7.78
N GLY A 252 16.24 -2.62 8.14
CA GLY A 252 14.93 -2.78 7.52
C GLY A 252 14.93 -3.59 6.21
N TYR A 253 16.13 -4.04 5.74
CA TYR A 253 16.30 -4.85 4.53
C TYR A 253 17.21 -6.06 4.75
N ARG A 254 17.54 -6.36 6.00
CA ARG A 254 18.43 -7.47 6.37
C ARG A 254 17.82 -8.82 6.06
N PHE A 255 16.54 -8.96 6.41
CA PHE A 255 15.79 -10.20 6.22
C PHE A 255 15.59 -10.50 4.73
N ILE A 256 15.17 -9.52 3.92
CA ILE A 256 14.96 -9.73 2.49
C ILE A 256 16.26 -10.10 1.77
N PHE A 257 17.40 -9.50 2.14
CA PHE A 257 18.68 -9.85 1.54
C PHE A 257 19.19 -11.23 1.99
N GLU A 258 18.96 -11.63 3.24
CA GLU A 258 19.23 -12.99 3.69
C GLU A 258 18.32 -14.02 2.99
N ALA A 259 17.03 -13.74 2.85
CA ALA A 259 16.11 -14.58 2.07
C ALA A 259 16.55 -14.68 0.60
N SER A 260 17.08 -13.61 0.03
CA SER A 260 17.59 -13.57 -1.34
C SER A 260 18.77 -14.51 -1.57
N LYS A 261 19.62 -14.77 -0.55
CA LYS A 261 20.69 -15.78 -0.64
C LYS A 261 20.15 -17.18 -0.85
N LEU A 262 19.00 -17.49 -0.23
CA LEU A 262 18.38 -18.80 -0.29
C LEU A 262 17.61 -19.01 -1.59
N LEU A 263 16.91 -17.98 -2.03
CA LEU A 263 15.99 -18.04 -3.17
C LEU A 263 16.64 -17.64 -4.50
N GLY A 264 17.78 -16.94 -4.46
CA GLY A 264 18.49 -16.45 -5.66
C GLY A 264 17.86 -15.21 -6.30
N PHE A 265 16.78 -14.66 -5.71
CA PHE A 265 16.07 -13.47 -6.19
C PHE A 265 15.82 -12.50 -5.02
N VAL A 266 15.93 -11.20 -5.29
CA VAL A 266 15.63 -10.17 -4.31
C VAL A 266 14.11 -9.99 -4.23
N CYS A 267 13.56 -10.09 -3.02
CA CYS A 267 12.15 -9.78 -2.76
C CYS A 267 11.96 -8.34 -2.27
N SER A 268 10.77 -7.84 -2.41
CA SER A 268 10.33 -6.48 -2.11
C SER A 268 9.11 -6.54 -1.17
N PRO A 269 8.79 -5.49 -0.39
CA PRO A 269 9.49 -4.20 -0.34
C PRO A 269 10.52 -4.09 0.78
N ALA A 270 10.27 -4.63 1.99
CA ALA A 270 11.11 -4.50 3.17
C ALA A 270 10.88 -5.65 4.16
N ASP A 271 11.72 -5.75 5.18
CA ASP A 271 11.76 -6.88 6.12
C ASP A 271 10.41 -7.23 6.75
N ASN A 272 9.75 -6.25 7.35
CA ASN A 272 8.49 -6.47 8.06
C ASN A 272 7.38 -6.92 7.11
N HIS A 273 7.29 -6.28 5.94
CA HIS A 273 6.30 -6.58 4.92
C HIS A 273 6.42 -8.03 4.45
N VAL A 274 7.65 -8.47 4.14
CA VAL A 274 7.92 -9.80 3.59
C VAL A 274 7.92 -10.89 4.66
N GLY A 275 8.14 -10.53 5.93
CA GLY A 275 8.25 -11.48 7.03
C GLY A 275 7.04 -12.40 7.19
N ASP A 276 5.83 -11.90 6.93
CA ASP A 276 4.59 -12.66 7.03
C ASP A 276 4.27 -13.48 5.75
N TYR A 277 5.13 -13.45 4.73
CA TYR A 277 4.97 -14.17 3.47
C TYR A 277 5.92 -15.36 3.32
N LEU A 278 7.10 -15.31 3.97
CA LEU A 278 8.15 -16.32 3.81
C LEU A 278 8.16 -17.31 4.97
N TRP A 279 7.19 -18.20 5.01
CA TRP A 279 6.94 -19.17 6.08
C TRP A 279 8.04 -20.20 6.33
N PHE A 280 9.03 -20.32 5.45
CA PHE A 280 10.19 -21.21 5.62
C PHE A 280 11.29 -20.60 6.48
N ILE A 281 11.21 -19.30 6.81
CA ILE A 281 12.19 -18.63 7.66
C ILE A 281 11.86 -18.95 9.13
N ASP A 282 12.82 -19.59 9.81
CA ASP A 282 12.70 -19.96 11.21
C ASP A 282 12.94 -18.74 12.15
N PRO A 283 12.43 -18.80 13.40
CA PRO A 283 12.64 -17.73 14.37
C PRO A 283 14.12 -17.35 14.62
N PRO A 284 15.08 -18.30 14.73
CA PRO A 284 16.49 -17.96 14.85
C PRO A 284 17.05 -17.15 13.68
N THR A 285 16.60 -17.43 12.45
CA THR A 285 17.00 -16.66 11.25
C THR A 285 16.38 -15.25 11.30
N ALA A 286 15.10 -15.16 11.64
CA ALA A 286 14.42 -13.87 11.79
C ALA A 286 15.11 -12.99 12.85
N GLU A 287 15.45 -13.57 14.02
CA GLU A 287 16.16 -12.87 15.08
C GLU A 287 17.55 -12.39 14.63
N ARG A 288 18.32 -13.23 13.95
CA ARG A 288 19.65 -12.88 13.38
C ARG A 288 19.56 -11.72 12.40
N CYS A 289 18.49 -11.62 11.64
CA CYS A 289 18.22 -10.51 10.74
C CYS A 289 17.67 -9.26 11.44
N GLY A 290 17.34 -9.36 12.73
CA GLY A 290 16.73 -8.29 13.50
C GLY A 290 15.25 -8.04 13.14
N LEU A 291 14.59 -9.02 12.52
CA LEU A 291 13.16 -8.97 12.23
C LEU A 291 12.37 -9.05 13.54
N LYS A 292 11.51 -8.09 13.75
CA LYS A 292 10.68 -7.94 14.97
C LYS A 292 9.25 -7.59 14.58
N PRO A 293 8.29 -7.91 15.44
CA PRO A 293 6.93 -7.42 15.27
C PRO A 293 6.89 -5.89 15.08
N TYR A 294 5.99 -5.44 14.22
CA TYR A 294 5.87 -4.02 13.85
C TYR A 294 5.57 -3.16 15.08
N PRO A 295 6.28 -2.05 15.28
CA PRO A 295 6.13 -1.23 16.48
C PRO A 295 4.92 -0.29 16.37
N VAL A 296 3.71 -0.83 16.50
CA VAL A 296 2.42 -0.13 16.28
C VAL A 296 2.33 1.19 17.05
N ASP A 297 2.78 1.22 18.32
CA ASP A 297 2.74 2.45 19.11
C ASP A 297 3.67 3.54 18.57
N LYS A 298 4.86 3.13 18.11
CA LYS A 298 5.82 4.06 17.52
C LYS A 298 5.29 4.60 16.17
N TRP A 299 4.68 3.76 15.38
CA TRP A 299 4.03 4.16 14.13
C TRP A 299 2.99 5.27 14.36
N PHE A 300 2.01 5.02 15.23
CA PHE A 300 0.96 5.98 15.53
C PHE A 300 1.37 7.13 16.46
N GLY A 301 2.49 7.04 17.15
CA GLY A 301 3.04 8.10 17.99
C GLY A 301 4.08 8.98 17.29
N GLY A 302 4.55 8.54 16.10
CA GLY A 302 5.56 9.24 15.29
C GLY A 302 4.98 9.85 14.02
N LEU A 303 5.46 9.36 12.88
CA LEU A 303 5.07 9.86 11.55
C LEU A 303 3.57 9.82 11.27
N MET A 304 2.84 8.83 11.84
CA MET A 304 1.40 8.66 11.65
C MET A 304 0.58 9.22 12.82
N ALA A 305 1.13 10.16 13.57
CA ALA A 305 0.43 10.79 14.70
C ALA A 305 -0.84 11.52 14.27
N ASN A 306 -0.97 11.91 13.01
CA ASN A 306 -2.11 12.61 12.43
C ASN A 306 -2.52 13.85 13.23
N ASP A 307 -1.52 14.60 13.69
CA ASP A 307 -1.72 15.84 14.42
C ASP A 307 -1.90 17.01 13.44
N TRP A 308 -3.11 17.11 12.88
CA TRP A 308 -3.47 18.14 11.92
C TRP A 308 -3.39 19.55 12.50
N GLU A 309 -3.67 19.72 13.80
CA GLU A 309 -3.53 21.02 14.47
C GLU A 309 -2.07 21.47 14.48
N ALA A 310 -1.16 20.58 14.85
CA ALA A 310 0.28 20.87 14.81
C ALA A 310 0.78 21.11 13.37
N LEU A 311 0.24 20.40 12.37
CA LEU A 311 0.58 20.63 10.96
C LEU A 311 0.13 22.03 10.49
N VAL A 312 -1.08 22.44 10.82
CA VAL A 312 -1.59 23.78 10.50
C VAL A 312 -0.75 24.87 11.18
N ALA A 313 -0.37 24.67 12.44
CA ALA A 313 0.49 25.59 13.16
C ALA A 313 1.92 25.67 12.57
N LYS A 314 2.46 24.53 12.10
CA LYS A 314 3.78 24.44 11.46
C LYS A 314 3.84 25.13 10.10
N TYR A 315 2.77 25.08 9.34
CA TYR A 315 2.67 25.63 7.97
C TYR A 315 1.79 26.90 7.95
N ASP A 316 2.16 27.87 8.78
CA ASP A 316 1.43 29.14 8.99
C ASP A 316 1.92 30.27 8.09
N THR A 317 3.10 30.14 7.47
CA THR A 317 3.69 31.18 6.59
C THR A 317 3.79 30.72 5.13
N PRO A 318 3.74 31.64 4.16
CA PRO A 318 3.99 31.35 2.75
C PRO A 318 5.28 30.58 2.49
N ALA A 319 6.35 30.93 3.18
CA ALA A 319 7.65 30.25 3.04
C ALA A 319 7.60 28.80 3.54
N ALA A 320 6.93 28.55 4.69
CA ALA A 320 6.74 27.21 5.24
C ALA A 320 5.87 26.33 4.30
N ILE A 321 4.79 26.90 3.75
CA ILE A 321 3.93 26.23 2.78
C ILE A 321 4.69 25.87 1.51
N ARG A 322 5.45 26.81 0.92
CA ARG A 322 6.28 26.52 -0.27
C ARG A 322 7.30 25.42 0.02
N LYS A 323 7.97 25.45 1.16
CA LYS A 323 8.91 24.43 1.59
C LYS A 323 8.21 23.06 1.74
N TYR A 324 6.99 23.03 2.31
CA TYR A 324 6.20 21.82 2.46
C TYR A 324 5.90 21.18 1.10
N VAL A 325 5.34 21.93 0.15
CA VAL A 325 4.98 21.42 -1.18
C VAL A 325 6.19 21.05 -2.02
N SER A 326 7.36 21.70 -1.81
CA SER A 326 8.60 21.38 -2.55
C SER A 326 9.22 20.04 -2.14
N GLN A 327 8.84 19.48 -1.00
CA GLN A 327 9.34 18.18 -0.57
C GLN A 327 8.78 17.09 -1.50
N ARG A 328 9.64 16.16 -1.88
CA ARG A 328 9.22 14.94 -2.56
C ARG A 328 9.13 13.82 -1.54
N ARG A 329 7.94 13.25 -1.42
CA ARG A 329 7.66 12.10 -0.56
C ARG A 329 7.00 10.99 -1.36
N ILE A 330 6.87 9.83 -0.75
CA ILE A 330 6.13 8.70 -1.30
C ILE A 330 4.66 9.10 -1.55
N GLY A 331 4.03 8.46 -2.53
CA GLY A 331 2.63 8.77 -2.90
C GLY A 331 2.48 9.71 -4.09
N TRP A 332 3.59 10.23 -4.64
CA TRP A 332 3.58 11.04 -5.85
C TRP A 332 2.92 10.33 -7.05
N MET A 333 2.95 9.01 -7.08
CA MET A 333 2.34 8.21 -8.15
C MET A 333 0.84 8.42 -8.26
N SER A 334 0.13 8.62 -7.15
CA SER A 334 -1.33 8.75 -7.12
C SER A 334 -1.83 9.90 -8.00
N MET A 335 -1.19 11.07 -7.90
CA MET A 335 -1.56 12.22 -8.72
C MET A 335 -1.16 12.06 -10.19
N GLN A 336 -0.06 11.35 -10.45
CA GLN A 336 0.34 11.03 -11.82
C GLN A 336 -0.61 10.02 -12.47
N ILE A 337 -1.15 9.06 -11.70
CA ILE A 337 -2.19 8.14 -12.17
C ILE A 337 -3.43 8.95 -12.57
N ALA A 338 -3.96 9.80 -11.68
CA ALA A 338 -5.11 10.64 -11.98
C ALA A 338 -4.89 11.52 -13.21
N ARG A 339 -3.71 12.16 -13.32
CA ARG A 339 -3.33 12.94 -14.49
C ARG A 339 -3.35 12.09 -15.77
N SER A 340 -2.78 10.89 -15.73
CA SER A 340 -2.70 10.01 -16.91
C SER A 340 -4.06 9.51 -17.35
N LEU A 341 -4.99 9.31 -16.44
CA LEU A 341 -6.38 8.92 -16.75
C LEU A 341 -7.18 10.03 -17.46
N MET A 342 -6.77 11.29 -17.38
CA MET A 342 -7.48 12.41 -17.99
C MET A 342 -6.73 13.13 -19.11
N THR A 343 -5.46 12.79 -19.35
CA THR A 343 -4.63 13.40 -20.38
C THR A 343 -4.41 12.45 -21.56
N ALA A 344 -4.27 13.02 -22.78
CA ALA A 344 -3.93 12.23 -23.94
C ALA A 344 -2.56 11.58 -23.81
N GLY A 345 -2.41 10.36 -24.32
CA GLY A 345 -1.18 9.58 -24.26
C GLY A 345 -1.23 8.50 -23.18
N GLN A 346 -0.12 7.80 -23.07
CA GLN A 346 0.06 6.73 -22.09
C GLN A 346 1.32 7.02 -21.26
N LYS A 347 1.27 6.76 -19.96
CA LYS A 347 2.40 6.87 -19.06
C LYS A 347 2.73 5.52 -18.44
N TYR A 348 4.00 5.18 -18.42
CA TYR A 348 4.53 4.00 -17.74
C TYR A 348 4.59 4.22 -16.22
N PHE A 349 4.19 3.18 -15.49
CA PHE A 349 4.32 3.05 -14.03
C PHE A 349 5.06 1.76 -13.72
N PRO A 350 6.06 1.77 -12.85
CA PRO A 350 6.90 0.60 -12.59
C PRO A 350 6.17 -0.51 -11.84
N ALA A 351 5.14 -0.17 -11.08
CA ALA A 351 4.36 -1.12 -10.29
C ALA A 351 2.94 -0.57 -10.04
N LEU A 352 1.93 -1.31 -10.44
CA LEU A 352 0.53 -1.09 -10.11
C LEU A 352 -0.14 -2.40 -9.74
N ASN A 353 -1.09 -2.35 -8.82
CA ASN A 353 -1.90 -3.50 -8.43
C ASN A 353 -3.08 -3.62 -9.41
N LEU A 354 -3.08 -4.69 -10.19
CA LEU A 354 -4.05 -4.99 -11.24
C LEU A 354 -4.40 -6.47 -11.24
N MET A 355 -5.51 -6.85 -11.90
CA MET A 355 -5.76 -8.26 -12.20
C MET A 355 -4.70 -8.81 -13.14
N ASN A 356 -4.23 -10.03 -12.90
CA ASN A 356 -3.15 -10.64 -13.70
C ASN A 356 -3.51 -10.71 -15.19
N ARG A 357 -4.62 -11.30 -15.54
CA ARG A 357 -5.11 -11.41 -16.93
C ARG A 357 -3.99 -11.77 -17.94
N GLY A 358 -3.06 -12.67 -17.50
CA GLY A 358 -1.92 -13.14 -18.29
C GLY A 358 -0.67 -12.25 -18.23
N ALA A 359 -0.64 -11.15 -17.48
CA ALA A 359 0.56 -10.31 -17.36
C ALA A 359 1.75 -11.11 -16.84
N ILE A 360 1.56 -11.91 -15.80
CA ILE A 360 2.50 -12.93 -15.33
C ILE A 360 2.00 -14.28 -15.83
N SER A 361 2.65 -14.82 -16.87
CA SER A 361 2.12 -15.93 -17.66
C SER A 361 2.02 -17.29 -16.94
N ASN A 362 2.70 -17.45 -15.82
CA ASN A 362 2.68 -18.68 -14.99
C ASN A 362 1.94 -18.50 -13.66
N LEU A 363 1.08 -17.48 -13.55
CA LEU A 363 0.13 -17.30 -12.47
C LEU A 363 -1.31 -17.27 -13.02
N SER A 364 -2.29 -17.59 -12.18
CA SER A 364 -3.72 -17.57 -12.54
C SER A 364 -4.17 -16.15 -12.94
N ASP A 365 -5.03 -16.06 -13.94
CA ASP A 365 -5.53 -14.79 -14.51
C ASP A 365 -6.41 -14.00 -13.53
N ASP A 366 -7.04 -14.69 -12.59
CA ASP A 366 -8.02 -14.15 -11.65
C ASP A 366 -7.44 -13.68 -10.31
N ILE A 367 -6.12 -13.63 -10.15
CA ILE A 367 -5.47 -13.07 -8.97
C ILE A 367 -5.00 -11.63 -9.20
N VAL A 368 -4.93 -10.87 -8.12
CA VAL A 368 -4.33 -9.52 -8.13
C VAL A 368 -2.82 -9.66 -8.10
N VAL A 369 -2.15 -8.96 -9.01
CA VAL A 369 -0.68 -8.89 -9.08
C VAL A 369 -0.21 -7.45 -9.04
N GLU A 370 1.02 -7.24 -8.60
CA GLU A 370 1.73 -5.98 -8.73
C GLU A 370 2.75 -6.09 -9.84
N VAL A 371 2.55 -5.30 -10.91
CA VAL A 371 3.30 -5.39 -12.16
C VAL A 371 3.49 -4.01 -12.80
N PRO A 372 4.49 -3.85 -13.66
CA PRO A 372 4.58 -2.68 -14.54
C PRO A 372 3.31 -2.50 -15.35
N ALA A 373 2.90 -1.25 -15.53
CA ALA A 373 1.68 -0.92 -16.26
C ALA A 373 1.84 0.39 -17.05
N VAL A 374 0.96 0.57 -18.02
CA VAL A 374 0.75 1.86 -18.68
C VAL A 374 -0.64 2.36 -18.33
N VAL A 375 -0.76 3.65 -18.04
CA VAL A 375 -2.03 4.31 -17.70
C VAL A 375 -2.31 5.40 -18.72
N GLY A 376 -3.51 5.40 -19.27
CA GLY A 376 -4.02 6.42 -20.17
C GLY A 376 -5.52 6.61 -19.97
N PRO A 377 -6.23 7.38 -20.84
CA PRO A 377 -7.66 7.66 -20.70
C PRO A 377 -8.55 6.42 -20.65
N ASP A 378 -8.10 5.31 -21.25
CA ASP A 378 -8.80 4.02 -21.24
C ASP A 378 -8.59 3.23 -19.93
N GLY A 379 -7.84 3.76 -18.98
CA GLY A 379 -7.50 3.11 -17.73
C GLY A 379 -6.11 2.45 -17.72
N PRO A 380 -5.76 1.76 -16.62
CA PRO A 380 -4.50 1.05 -16.48
C PRO A 380 -4.51 -0.26 -17.30
N LYS A 381 -3.36 -0.57 -17.90
CA LYS A 381 -3.12 -1.82 -18.64
C LYS A 381 -1.78 -2.40 -18.18
N ALA A 382 -1.81 -3.62 -17.66
CA ALA A 382 -0.59 -4.31 -17.27
C ALA A 382 0.33 -4.52 -18.47
N VAL A 383 1.62 -4.32 -18.28
CA VAL A 383 2.63 -4.72 -19.27
C VAL A 383 2.81 -6.23 -19.18
N GLN A 384 2.91 -6.89 -20.33
CA GLN A 384 3.20 -8.33 -20.38
C GLN A 384 4.60 -8.58 -19.81
N TYR A 385 4.63 -9.20 -18.63
CA TYR A 385 5.86 -9.43 -17.89
C TYR A 385 6.55 -10.75 -18.30
N GLY A 386 5.75 -11.75 -18.64
CA GLY A 386 6.19 -13.11 -18.86
C GLY A 386 6.15 -13.94 -17.55
N PRO A 387 6.84 -15.09 -17.50
CA PRO A 387 6.82 -15.95 -16.33
C PRO A 387 7.71 -15.40 -15.20
N LEU A 388 7.24 -15.47 -13.96
CA LEU A 388 8.12 -15.38 -12.79
C LEU A 388 9.04 -16.60 -12.71
N PRO A 389 10.22 -16.47 -12.10
CA PRO A 389 11.09 -17.62 -11.85
C PRO A 389 10.36 -18.73 -11.11
N ALA A 390 10.59 -20.00 -11.53
CA ALA A 390 9.89 -21.16 -10.98
C ALA A 390 10.06 -21.33 -9.46
N ALA A 391 11.17 -20.86 -8.90
CA ALA A 391 11.42 -20.90 -7.46
C ALA A 391 10.52 -19.98 -6.65
N VAL A 392 9.96 -18.92 -7.24
CA VAL A 392 9.22 -17.88 -6.50
C VAL A 392 7.75 -17.76 -6.92
N ALA A 393 7.39 -18.15 -8.12
CA ALA A 393 6.01 -18.10 -8.62
C ALA A 393 4.99 -18.83 -7.70
N PRO A 394 5.30 -20.02 -7.12
CA PRO A 394 4.35 -20.71 -6.24
C PRO A 394 3.95 -19.92 -5.00
N TYR A 395 4.83 -19.08 -4.45
CA TYR A 395 4.50 -18.21 -3.32
C TYR A 395 3.42 -17.20 -3.73
N CYS A 396 3.62 -16.54 -4.87
CA CYS A 396 2.65 -15.59 -5.40
C CYS A 396 1.31 -16.27 -5.73
N GLN A 397 1.33 -17.47 -6.33
CA GLN A 397 0.10 -18.20 -6.66
C GLN A 397 -0.70 -18.56 -5.40
N LEU A 398 -0.04 -19.11 -4.38
CA LEU A 398 -0.73 -19.49 -3.13
C LEU A 398 -1.37 -18.27 -2.46
N ILE A 399 -0.60 -17.20 -2.27
CA ILE A 399 -1.09 -15.99 -1.60
C ILE A 399 -2.17 -15.30 -2.42
N GLY A 400 -2.05 -15.27 -3.76
CA GLY A 400 -3.09 -14.73 -4.64
C GLY A 400 -4.40 -15.51 -4.53
N SER A 401 -4.33 -16.85 -4.43
CA SER A 401 -5.50 -17.70 -4.20
C SER A 401 -6.14 -17.45 -2.83
N ILE A 402 -5.34 -17.34 -1.76
CA ILE A 402 -5.82 -16.98 -0.42
C ILE A 402 -6.47 -15.59 -0.44
N THR A 403 -5.88 -14.63 -1.14
CA THR A 403 -6.41 -13.26 -1.29
C THR A 403 -7.82 -13.26 -1.85
N ASN A 404 -8.10 -14.03 -2.90
CA ASN A 404 -9.43 -14.15 -3.47
C ASN A 404 -10.45 -14.73 -2.48
N ILE A 405 -10.07 -15.81 -1.77
CA ILE A 405 -10.94 -16.42 -0.77
C ILE A 405 -11.23 -15.46 0.39
N VAL A 406 -10.23 -14.72 0.86
CA VAL A 406 -10.42 -13.71 1.92
C VAL A 406 -11.31 -12.57 1.45
N ALA A 407 -11.13 -12.10 0.20
CA ALA A 407 -11.98 -11.06 -0.38
C ALA A 407 -13.46 -11.50 -0.41
N ASP A 408 -13.73 -12.72 -0.89
CA ASP A 408 -15.08 -13.29 -0.90
C ASP A 408 -15.63 -13.51 0.51
N ALA A 409 -14.81 -14.03 1.45
CA ALA A 409 -15.22 -14.21 2.83
C ALA A 409 -15.64 -12.88 3.47
N ALA A 410 -14.85 -11.83 3.31
CA ALA A 410 -15.12 -10.52 3.87
C ALA A 410 -16.30 -9.82 3.20
N ALA A 411 -16.50 -10.01 1.88
CA ALA A 411 -17.62 -9.46 1.15
C ALA A 411 -18.95 -10.10 1.53
N THR A 412 -18.97 -11.43 1.73
CA THR A 412 -20.19 -12.21 1.96
C THR A 412 -20.49 -12.55 3.42
N GLY A 413 -19.55 -12.34 4.33
CA GLY A 413 -19.64 -12.77 5.73
C GLY A 413 -19.49 -14.29 5.91
N SER A 414 -18.87 -14.99 4.97
CA SER A 414 -18.76 -16.44 5.00
C SER A 414 -17.67 -16.93 5.97
N LYS A 415 -18.09 -17.45 7.13
CA LYS A 415 -17.19 -18.11 8.09
C LYS A 415 -16.45 -19.30 7.47
N THR A 416 -17.12 -20.03 6.58
CA THR A 416 -16.51 -21.18 5.89
C THR A 416 -15.35 -20.75 5.00
N LEU A 417 -15.51 -19.71 4.18
CA LEU A 417 -14.43 -19.17 3.35
C LEU A 417 -13.29 -18.62 4.21
N ALA A 418 -13.62 -17.91 5.30
CA ALA A 418 -12.61 -17.40 6.23
C ALA A 418 -11.78 -18.54 6.85
N LEU A 419 -12.42 -19.64 7.25
CA LEU A 419 -11.73 -20.83 7.75
C LEU A 419 -10.87 -21.49 6.68
N GLN A 420 -11.37 -21.63 5.45
CA GLN A 420 -10.61 -22.18 4.33
C GLN A 420 -9.35 -21.35 4.05
N ALA A 421 -9.44 -20.03 4.10
CA ALA A 421 -8.29 -19.14 3.93
C ALA A 421 -7.23 -19.38 5.02
N LEU A 422 -7.64 -19.54 6.27
CA LEU A 422 -6.71 -19.88 7.38
C LEU A 422 -6.07 -21.26 7.20
N LEU A 423 -6.82 -22.26 6.74
CA LEU A 423 -6.29 -23.61 6.51
C LEU A 423 -5.30 -23.69 5.33
N MET A 424 -5.36 -22.72 4.41
CA MET A 424 -4.36 -22.59 3.32
C MET A 424 -3.11 -21.82 3.75
N ASP A 425 -3.16 -21.07 4.86
CA ASP A 425 -2.04 -20.29 5.35
C ASP A 425 -0.94 -21.21 5.91
N PRO A 426 0.28 -21.21 5.34
CA PRO A 426 1.36 -22.10 5.78
C PRO A 426 1.86 -21.85 7.21
N PHE A 427 1.58 -20.72 7.81
CA PHE A 427 1.87 -20.46 9.22
C PHE A 427 0.90 -21.18 10.16
N ILE A 428 -0.25 -21.63 9.67
CA ILE A 428 -1.28 -22.32 10.46
C ILE A 428 -1.20 -23.83 10.20
N ARG A 429 -0.71 -24.58 11.18
CA ARG A 429 -0.43 -26.02 11.03
C ARG A 429 -1.43 -26.93 11.74
N SER A 430 -2.56 -26.40 12.22
CA SER A 430 -3.58 -27.15 12.96
C SER A 430 -4.97 -26.61 12.67
N ALA A 431 -5.88 -27.49 12.25
CA ALA A 431 -7.29 -27.14 12.04
C ALA A 431 -7.93 -26.62 13.33
N THR A 432 -7.64 -27.24 14.46
CA THR A 432 -8.15 -26.79 15.78
C THR A 432 -7.67 -25.37 16.11
N VAL A 433 -6.42 -25.03 15.79
CA VAL A 433 -5.90 -23.67 15.98
C VAL A 433 -6.59 -22.71 15.02
N ALA A 434 -6.79 -23.08 13.75
CA ALA A 434 -7.48 -22.24 12.77
C ALA A 434 -8.92 -21.90 13.21
N GLU A 435 -9.67 -22.90 13.68
CA GLU A 435 -11.04 -22.72 14.17
C GLU A 435 -11.09 -21.79 15.40
N ALA A 436 -10.27 -22.08 16.42
CA ALA A 436 -10.23 -21.27 17.65
C ALA A 436 -9.79 -19.84 17.40
N LEU A 437 -8.80 -19.63 16.53
CA LEU A 437 -8.33 -18.30 16.14
C LEU A 437 -9.42 -17.54 15.38
N LEU A 438 -10.10 -18.19 14.43
CA LEU A 438 -11.20 -17.58 13.68
C LEU A 438 -12.33 -17.14 14.61
N ASP A 439 -12.72 -18.00 15.57
CA ASP A 439 -13.76 -17.66 16.55
C ASP A 439 -13.39 -16.42 17.38
N ASP A 440 -12.17 -16.35 17.88
CA ASP A 440 -11.66 -15.18 18.60
C ASP A 440 -11.65 -13.91 17.72
N MET A 441 -11.20 -14.02 16.47
CA MET A 441 -11.18 -12.90 15.52
C MET A 441 -12.58 -12.41 15.19
N LEU A 442 -13.51 -13.30 14.92
CA LEU A 442 -14.90 -12.93 14.63
C LEU A 442 -15.58 -12.31 15.85
N ALA A 443 -15.35 -12.87 17.04
CA ALA A 443 -15.86 -12.29 18.30
C ALA A 443 -15.38 -10.85 18.50
N TYR A 444 -14.11 -10.58 18.22
CA TYR A 444 -13.56 -9.22 18.28
C TYR A 444 -14.14 -8.31 17.20
N SER A 445 -14.26 -8.80 15.97
CA SER A 445 -14.67 -8.02 14.81
C SER A 445 -16.16 -7.67 14.78
N ARG A 446 -17.03 -8.31 15.57
CA ARG A 446 -18.47 -8.00 15.67
C ARG A 446 -18.79 -6.54 15.97
N GLN A 447 -17.90 -5.83 16.65
CA GLN A 447 -18.07 -4.40 16.93
C GLN A 447 -17.91 -3.51 15.69
N TYR A 448 -17.33 -4.03 14.62
CA TYR A 448 -17.07 -3.31 13.36
C TYR A 448 -17.88 -3.84 12.19
N GLU A 449 -18.16 -5.16 12.20
CA GLU A 449 -18.75 -5.87 11.09
C GLU A 449 -19.71 -6.97 11.59
N THR A 450 -20.93 -6.96 11.08
CA THR A 450 -22.00 -7.86 11.49
C THR A 450 -22.35 -8.94 10.46
N ARG A 451 -21.73 -8.93 9.28
CA ARG A 451 -21.99 -9.92 8.20
C ARG A 451 -21.65 -11.34 8.59
N PHE A 452 -20.73 -11.51 9.54
CA PHE A 452 -20.34 -12.83 10.09
C PHE A 452 -21.18 -13.26 11.30
N ALA A 453 -22.36 -12.72 11.50
CA ALA A 453 -23.23 -13.02 12.65
C ALA A 453 -23.88 -14.40 12.55
#